data_f7fde9ad352367254f19908e47c04d4e
#
_entry.id   f7fde9ad352367254f19908e47c04d4e
#
_cell.length_a   1.000
_cell.length_b   1.000
_cell.length_c   1.000
_cell.angle_alpha   90.00
_cell.angle_beta   90.00
_cell.angle_gamma   90.00
#
_symmetry.space_group_name_H-M   'P 1'
#
loop_
_entity.id
_entity.type
_entity.pdbx_description
1 polymer ?
#
loop_
_entity_poly.entity_id
_entity_poly.type
_entity_poly.pdbx_seq_one_letter_code
_entity_poly.pdbx_strand_id
1 'polypeptide(L)'
;MKRLLRFLKGYEKESFLAPLFKMLEATFELIVPLVVARIMDIGIKNQDNVYIWHQCVIMVLLGVIGLACSLIAQYFSAKAAMGFSTALRKELFFHISRLSYRELDMLGTPTLVTRITNDVNQAQTGVNMVLRLFLRSPFIVVGAVIMSFTIDVKIGLIFLIAVPVISIVIYGIMRTTVPIYKKAQSFLDRISLITRENHVGARVVRAFGRQQEEYKEFSEVNDDYTKVQVRAGKISALLNPATTVIMNFAIIGILWYGSKEVSVGILTQGEVVALVNYMNQILIALIALANLIVAVTKAMASGVRLNEVLDTQPSLTDQGNSVQKENAGAARVVFEDVSFTYAGSKEPALSHISFTAKPGETIGIIGGTGCGKSTLVNLIPRFYDVTSGNVVIDGNNVKEYPFSQLRKKVGMVPQQAVLFKGTIRDNMKWGKEDASEEEIQRALSIAQASGFVKSKPEGLNTMVSQGGANLSGGQRQRLTIARALVGDPEILIMDDSASALDFATDAALRHAIHEQTKGMTVFIVSQRATSIKQADKILVLDDGELAGVGTHKELMESCEVYREICLSQLSEQEVNR
;
A
#
# COMPACT_ATOMS: atom_id res chain seq x y z
N MET A 1 6.73 1.62 15.90
CA MET A 1 8.15 1.69 15.47
C MET A 1 9.07 0.72 16.18
N LYS A 2 9.10 0.58 17.53
CA LYS A 2 10.03 -0.38 18.20
C LYS A 2 10.00 -1.78 17.60
N ARG A 3 8.79 -2.31 17.31
CA ARG A 3 8.62 -3.64 16.69
C ARG A 3 9.19 -3.71 15.26
N LEU A 4 9.11 -2.60 14.50
CA LEU A 4 9.65 -2.54 13.13
C LEU A 4 11.18 -2.47 13.11
N LEU A 5 11.84 -2.05 14.20
CA LEU A 5 13.31 -2.02 14.28
C LEU A 5 13.93 -3.42 14.17
N ARG A 6 13.15 -4.50 14.36
CA ARG A 6 13.61 -5.88 14.07
C ARG A 6 14.10 -6.07 12.63
N PHE A 7 13.57 -5.27 11.69
CA PHE A 7 14.00 -5.31 10.28
C PHE A 7 15.35 -4.64 10.01
N LEU A 8 15.98 -4.04 11.04
CA LEU A 8 17.39 -3.64 11.01
C LEU A 8 18.34 -4.81 11.31
N LYS A 9 17.82 -5.97 11.69
CA LYS A 9 18.62 -7.18 11.91
C LYS A 9 19.42 -7.52 10.63
N GLY A 10 20.74 -7.71 10.80
CA GLY A 10 21.67 -7.87 9.69
C GLY A 10 22.32 -6.55 9.22
N TYR A 11 21.91 -5.40 9.77
CA TYR A 11 22.48 -4.08 9.51
C TYR A 11 22.90 -3.38 10.82
N GLU A 12 23.21 -4.16 11.87
CA GLU A 12 23.59 -3.64 13.19
C GLU A 12 24.89 -2.85 13.11
N LYS A 13 25.87 -3.37 12.34
CA LYS A 13 27.17 -2.71 12.12
C LYS A 13 27.01 -1.35 11.48
N GLU A 14 26.22 -1.27 10.42
CA GLU A 14 25.93 -0.03 9.69
C GLU A 14 25.16 0.95 10.58
N SER A 15 24.22 0.46 11.37
CA SER A 15 23.41 1.26 12.29
C SER A 15 24.22 1.85 13.45
N PHE A 16 25.34 1.22 13.84
CA PHE A 16 26.27 1.73 14.83
C PHE A 16 27.34 2.64 14.20
N LEU A 17 27.92 2.24 13.07
CA LEU A 17 28.99 2.99 12.41
C LEU A 17 28.51 4.34 11.87
N ALA A 18 27.27 4.41 11.33
CA ALA A 18 26.75 5.66 10.79
C ALA A 18 26.70 6.80 11.83
N PRO A 19 26.09 6.65 13.00
CA PRO A 19 26.13 7.67 14.05
C PRO A 19 27.55 7.95 14.57
N LEU A 20 28.40 6.91 14.71
CA LEU A 20 29.77 7.07 15.17
C LEU A 20 30.57 8.00 14.26
N PHE A 21 30.55 7.76 12.94
CA PHE A 21 31.25 8.62 11.98
C PHE A 21 30.62 10.02 11.90
N LYS A 22 29.31 10.16 12.15
CA LYS A 22 28.66 11.47 12.28
C LYS A 22 29.09 12.23 13.53
N MET A 23 29.37 11.56 14.63
CA MET A 23 29.94 12.17 15.83
C MET A 23 31.40 12.59 15.61
N LEU A 24 32.21 11.75 14.92
CA LEU A 24 33.58 12.11 14.56
C LEU A 24 33.61 13.35 13.64
N GLU A 25 32.78 13.40 12.62
CA GLU A 25 32.60 14.58 11.75
C GLU A 25 32.29 15.83 12.61
N ALA A 26 31.31 15.74 13.52
CA ALA A 26 30.93 16.84 14.40
C ALA A 26 32.07 17.27 15.34
N THR A 27 32.90 16.32 15.80
CA THR A 27 34.08 16.65 16.61
C THR A 27 35.08 17.48 15.81
N PHE A 28 35.37 17.10 14.56
CA PHE A 28 36.27 17.88 13.70
C PHE A 28 35.67 19.27 13.40
N GLU A 29 34.37 19.36 13.17
CA GLU A 29 33.67 20.62 12.94
C GLU A 29 33.77 21.58 14.15
N LEU A 30 33.77 21.05 15.38
CA LEU A 30 33.96 21.83 16.61
C LEU A 30 35.42 22.28 16.82
N ILE A 31 36.41 21.60 16.24
CA ILE A 31 37.83 21.96 16.33
C ILE A 31 38.16 23.12 15.36
N VAL A 32 37.50 23.22 14.20
CA VAL A 32 37.82 24.23 13.18
C VAL A 32 37.85 25.66 13.72
N PRO A 33 36.85 26.15 14.53
CA PRO A 33 36.89 27.49 15.08
C PRO A 33 38.14 27.79 15.93
N LEU A 34 38.65 26.80 16.66
CA LEU A 34 39.91 26.96 17.45
C LEU A 34 41.14 27.09 16.57
N VAL A 35 41.19 26.35 15.44
CA VAL A 35 42.28 26.52 14.46
C VAL A 35 42.26 27.90 13.85
N VAL A 36 41.05 28.42 13.52
CA VAL A 36 40.89 29.81 13.04
C VAL A 36 41.36 30.82 14.09
N ALA A 37 41.04 30.62 15.37
CA ALA A 37 41.51 31.47 16.45
C ALA A 37 43.04 31.51 16.50
N ARG A 38 43.71 30.33 16.43
CA ARG A 38 45.17 30.26 16.41
C ARG A 38 45.83 30.97 15.21
N ILE A 39 45.20 30.89 14.03
CA ILE A 39 45.64 31.63 12.84
C ILE A 39 45.64 33.12 13.13
N MET A 40 44.55 33.64 13.75
CA MET A 40 44.41 35.06 14.06
C MET A 40 45.40 35.54 15.16
N ASP A 41 45.45 34.79 16.25
CA ASP A 41 46.12 35.24 17.46
C ASP A 41 47.66 35.03 17.42
N ILE A 42 48.15 34.06 16.68
CA ILE A 42 49.57 33.75 16.57
C ILE A 42 50.10 34.12 15.17
N GLY A 43 49.41 33.59 14.12
CA GLY A 43 49.90 33.74 12.75
C GLY A 43 49.82 35.19 12.25
N ILE A 44 48.65 35.81 12.28
CA ILE A 44 48.42 37.15 11.76
C ILE A 44 49.07 38.18 12.68
N LYS A 45 48.88 38.05 14.00
CA LYS A 45 49.45 39.00 14.98
C LYS A 45 50.97 39.08 14.92
N ASN A 46 51.65 37.95 14.72
CA ASN A 46 53.12 37.88 14.64
C ASN A 46 53.66 37.96 13.20
N GLN A 47 52.77 38.13 12.19
CA GLN A 47 53.12 38.13 10.75
C GLN A 47 53.91 36.87 10.32
N ASP A 48 53.64 35.72 10.99
CA ASP A 48 54.31 34.44 10.72
C ASP A 48 53.56 33.66 9.62
N ASN A 49 53.97 33.87 8.38
CA ASN A 49 53.38 33.22 7.22
C ASN A 49 53.57 31.68 7.25
N VAL A 50 54.66 31.18 7.86
CA VAL A 50 54.92 29.77 7.96
C VAL A 50 53.91 29.11 8.90
N TYR A 51 53.68 29.74 10.06
CA TYR A 51 52.63 29.28 11.00
C TYR A 51 51.24 29.29 10.39
N ILE A 52 50.89 30.38 9.67
CA ILE A 52 49.61 30.44 8.96
C ILE A 52 49.45 29.28 7.98
N TRP A 53 50.47 28.99 7.18
CA TRP A 53 50.48 27.90 6.25
C TRP A 53 50.23 26.55 6.96
N HIS A 54 50.94 26.26 8.07
CA HIS A 54 50.74 25.06 8.84
C HIS A 54 49.29 24.92 9.35
N GLN A 55 48.72 25.99 9.90
CA GLN A 55 47.36 25.95 10.39
C GLN A 55 46.33 25.80 9.25
N CYS A 56 46.55 26.41 8.10
CA CYS A 56 45.75 26.20 6.90
C CYS A 56 45.81 24.76 6.41
N VAL A 57 46.98 24.13 6.42
CA VAL A 57 47.12 22.70 6.08
C VAL A 57 46.33 21.83 7.08
N ILE A 58 46.43 22.11 8.39
CA ILE A 58 45.63 21.42 9.42
C ILE A 58 44.12 21.59 9.15
N MET A 59 43.67 22.79 8.81
CA MET A 59 42.28 23.06 8.52
C MET A 59 41.79 22.28 7.29
N VAL A 60 42.62 22.21 6.24
CA VAL A 60 42.33 21.40 5.04
C VAL A 60 42.29 19.90 5.40
N LEU A 61 43.23 19.40 6.21
CA LEU A 61 43.23 18.01 6.67
C LEU A 61 41.98 17.69 7.49
N LEU A 62 41.58 18.54 8.44
CA LEU A 62 40.33 18.39 9.20
C LEU A 62 39.10 18.36 8.28
N GLY A 63 39.08 19.24 7.26
CA GLY A 63 38.04 19.25 6.26
C GLY A 63 37.97 17.96 5.43
N VAL A 64 39.11 17.45 4.97
CA VAL A 64 39.20 16.20 4.19
C VAL A 64 38.78 15.00 5.04
N ILE A 65 39.28 14.91 6.29
CA ILE A 65 38.92 13.82 7.22
C ILE A 65 37.40 13.92 7.56
N GLY A 66 36.92 15.13 7.83
CA GLY A 66 35.50 15.38 8.08
C GLY A 66 34.61 14.97 6.90
N LEU A 67 35.04 15.30 5.67
CA LEU A 67 34.36 14.87 4.45
C LEU A 67 34.35 13.35 4.33
N ALA A 68 35.47 12.69 4.55
CA ALA A 68 35.58 11.22 4.52
C ALA A 68 34.63 10.59 5.55
N CYS A 69 34.61 11.08 6.80
CA CYS A 69 33.69 10.63 7.84
C CYS A 69 32.23 10.85 7.45
N SER A 70 31.93 12.01 6.84
CA SER A 70 30.59 12.32 6.35
C SER A 70 30.11 11.35 5.29
N LEU A 71 30.96 11.07 4.28
CA LEU A 71 30.64 10.14 3.19
C LEU A 71 30.44 8.70 3.71
N ILE A 72 31.32 8.24 4.59
CA ILE A 72 31.20 6.92 5.24
C ILE A 72 29.91 6.82 6.04
N ALA A 73 29.60 7.82 6.87
CA ALA A 73 28.38 7.85 7.66
C ALA A 73 27.12 7.86 6.79
N GLN A 74 27.16 8.61 5.69
CA GLN A 74 26.04 8.72 4.74
C GLN A 74 25.81 7.38 4.02
N TYR A 75 26.89 6.71 3.61
CA TYR A 75 26.84 5.38 3.00
C TYR A 75 26.23 4.35 3.95
N PHE A 76 26.73 4.23 5.19
CA PHE A 76 26.21 3.26 6.15
C PHE A 76 24.77 3.55 6.56
N SER A 77 24.42 4.81 6.78
CA SER A 77 23.04 5.22 7.08
C SER A 77 22.08 4.88 5.93
N ALA A 78 22.46 5.16 4.69
CA ALA A 78 21.67 4.82 3.52
C ALA A 78 21.52 3.30 3.37
N LYS A 79 22.62 2.54 3.52
CA LYS A 79 22.61 1.08 3.43
C LYS A 79 21.71 0.45 4.48
N ALA A 80 21.79 0.89 5.74
CA ALA A 80 20.92 0.41 6.82
C ALA A 80 19.45 0.75 6.57
N ALA A 81 19.14 1.99 6.17
CA ALA A 81 17.77 2.41 5.89
C ALA A 81 17.16 1.70 4.67
N MET A 82 17.93 1.48 3.61
CA MET A 82 17.49 0.71 2.44
C MET A 82 17.31 -0.76 2.78
N GLY A 83 18.22 -1.36 3.54
CA GLY A 83 18.08 -2.73 4.03
C GLY A 83 16.82 -2.92 4.88
N PHE A 84 16.59 -2.02 5.81
CA PHE A 84 15.36 -1.97 6.61
C PHE A 84 14.10 -1.94 5.74
N SER A 85 14.03 -1.03 4.77
CA SER A 85 12.83 -0.89 3.92
C SER A 85 12.63 -2.10 3.00
N THR A 86 13.71 -2.71 2.51
CA THR A 86 13.64 -3.91 1.67
C THR A 86 13.10 -5.11 2.47
N ALA A 87 13.62 -5.32 3.68
CA ALA A 87 13.15 -6.39 4.56
C ALA A 87 11.67 -6.19 4.95
N LEU A 88 11.31 -4.94 5.28
CA LEU A 88 9.92 -4.59 5.64
C LEU A 88 8.95 -4.79 4.47
N ARG A 89 9.32 -4.39 3.24
CA ARG A 89 8.49 -4.61 2.04
C ARG A 89 8.29 -6.09 1.74
N LYS A 90 9.35 -6.90 1.86
CA LYS A 90 9.25 -8.36 1.66
C LYS A 90 8.28 -8.97 2.64
N GLU A 91 8.39 -8.63 3.92
CA GLU A 91 7.50 -9.15 4.96
C GLU A 91 6.05 -8.70 4.76
N LEU A 92 5.84 -7.40 4.47
CA LEU A 92 4.50 -6.87 4.18
C LEU A 92 3.86 -7.56 2.98
N PHE A 93 4.59 -7.71 1.88
CA PHE A 93 4.09 -8.37 0.69
C PHE A 93 3.72 -9.84 0.97
N PHE A 94 4.62 -10.56 1.65
CA PHE A 94 4.37 -11.93 2.05
C PHE A 94 3.16 -12.05 2.99
N HIS A 95 3.06 -11.15 3.97
CA HIS A 95 1.93 -11.13 4.91
C HIS A 95 0.61 -10.83 4.20
N ILE A 96 0.57 -9.78 3.34
CA ILE A 96 -0.63 -9.42 2.56
C ILE A 96 -1.07 -10.57 1.64
N SER A 97 -0.12 -11.29 1.03
CA SER A 97 -0.43 -12.44 0.17
C SER A 97 -1.06 -13.61 0.92
N ARG A 98 -0.95 -13.64 2.25
CA ARG A 98 -1.55 -14.65 3.13
C ARG A 98 -2.86 -14.23 3.76
N LEU A 99 -3.24 -12.95 3.65
CA LEU A 99 -4.52 -12.46 4.15
C LEU A 99 -5.67 -13.11 3.38
N SER A 100 -6.77 -13.36 4.08
CA SER A 100 -7.98 -13.87 3.48
C SER A 100 -8.76 -12.75 2.79
N TYR A 101 -9.73 -13.07 1.96
CA TYR A 101 -10.55 -12.07 1.29
C TYR A 101 -11.24 -11.12 2.27
N ARG A 102 -11.67 -11.63 3.42
CA ARG A 102 -12.27 -10.83 4.50
C ARG A 102 -11.39 -9.64 4.92
N GLU A 103 -10.11 -9.89 5.16
CA GLU A 103 -9.17 -8.84 5.56
C GLU A 103 -8.82 -7.92 4.39
N LEU A 104 -8.72 -8.47 3.17
CA LEU A 104 -8.48 -7.67 1.97
C LEU A 104 -9.65 -6.72 1.69
N ASP A 105 -10.90 -7.17 1.89
CA ASP A 105 -12.09 -6.34 1.74
C ASP A 105 -12.14 -5.23 2.80
N MET A 106 -11.81 -5.56 4.05
CA MET A 106 -11.78 -4.59 5.16
C MET A 106 -10.69 -3.51 4.99
N LEU A 107 -9.50 -3.90 4.57
CA LEU A 107 -8.35 -2.99 4.44
C LEU A 107 -8.39 -2.20 3.12
N GLY A 108 -8.90 -2.81 2.07
CA GLY A 108 -8.97 -2.26 0.72
C GLY A 108 -7.63 -2.24 -0.01
N THR A 109 -7.62 -2.69 -1.26
CA THR A 109 -6.41 -2.76 -2.10
C THR A 109 -5.65 -1.42 -2.23
N PRO A 110 -6.31 -0.25 -2.43
CA PRO A 110 -5.60 1.03 -2.52
C PRO A 110 -4.84 1.39 -1.25
N THR A 111 -5.41 1.05 -0.08
CA THR A 111 -4.76 1.25 1.22
C THR A 111 -3.50 0.40 1.32
N LEU A 112 -3.59 -0.89 1.00
CA LEU A 112 -2.45 -1.82 1.07
C LEU A 112 -1.30 -1.39 0.14
N VAL A 113 -1.61 -0.92 -1.07
CA VAL A 113 -0.60 -0.36 -2.00
C VAL A 113 0.08 0.86 -1.36
N THR A 114 -0.68 1.77 -0.75
CA THR A 114 -0.13 2.94 -0.06
C THR A 114 0.77 2.55 1.11
N ARG A 115 0.42 1.49 1.87
CA ARG A 115 1.25 0.96 2.97
C ARG A 115 2.61 0.48 2.47
N ILE A 116 2.63 -0.37 1.41
CA ILE A 116 3.89 -0.93 0.86
C ILE A 116 4.78 0.15 0.24
N THR A 117 4.19 1.19 -0.36
CA THR A 117 4.92 2.24 -1.06
C THR A 117 5.24 3.42 -0.13
N ASN A 118 4.27 4.28 0.13
CA ASN A 118 4.47 5.55 0.82
C ASN A 118 4.85 5.38 2.29
N ASP A 119 4.14 4.52 3.04
CA ASP A 119 4.40 4.38 4.47
C ASP A 119 5.75 3.72 4.75
N VAL A 120 6.16 2.74 3.94
CA VAL A 120 7.51 2.16 4.05
C VAL A 120 8.58 3.21 3.72
N ASN A 121 8.37 4.06 2.69
CA ASN A 121 9.30 5.13 2.35
C ASN A 121 9.42 6.18 3.48
N GLN A 122 8.32 6.54 4.13
CA GLN A 122 8.34 7.46 5.28
C GLN A 122 9.09 6.84 6.47
N ALA A 123 8.86 5.56 6.76
CA ALA A 123 9.58 4.83 7.81
C ALA A 123 11.09 4.75 7.50
N GLN A 124 11.46 4.45 6.25
CA GLN A 124 12.85 4.44 5.78
C GLN A 124 13.54 5.80 5.96
N THR A 125 12.86 6.88 5.54
CA THR A 125 13.37 8.24 5.68
C THR A 125 13.59 8.59 7.16
N GLY A 126 12.64 8.22 8.03
CA GLY A 126 12.79 8.41 9.47
C GLY A 126 14.00 7.66 10.04
N VAL A 127 14.20 6.40 9.69
CA VAL A 127 15.37 5.61 10.11
C VAL A 127 16.66 6.26 9.62
N ASN A 128 16.74 6.66 8.35
CA ASN A 128 17.92 7.34 7.80
C ASN A 128 18.24 8.64 8.57
N MET A 129 17.23 9.49 8.79
CA MET A 129 17.44 10.75 9.51
C MET A 129 17.83 10.54 10.98
N VAL A 130 17.27 9.53 11.65
CA VAL A 130 17.68 9.19 13.01
C VAL A 130 19.16 8.79 13.04
N LEU A 131 19.58 7.90 12.16
CA LEU A 131 21.00 7.44 12.11
C LEU A 131 21.99 8.58 11.81
N ARG A 132 21.56 9.62 11.09
CA ARG A 132 22.41 10.75 10.69
C ARG A 132 22.41 11.92 11.66
N LEU A 133 21.27 12.28 12.23
CA LEU A 133 21.08 13.57 12.91
C LEU A 133 20.79 13.44 14.41
N PHE A 134 20.27 12.28 14.86
CA PHE A 134 19.81 12.14 16.24
C PHE A 134 20.91 12.34 17.29
N LEU A 135 22.11 11.81 17.05
CA LEU A 135 23.26 12.03 17.93
C LEU A 135 24.06 13.26 17.54
N ARG A 136 24.19 13.56 16.22
CA ARG A 136 25.00 14.66 15.74
C ARG A 136 24.52 16.04 16.23
N SER A 137 23.21 16.33 16.08
CA SER A 137 22.70 17.66 16.41
C SER A 137 22.82 18.00 17.90
N PRO A 138 22.38 17.16 18.86
CA PRO A 138 22.62 17.41 20.28
C PRO A 138 24.12 17.49 20.62
N PHE A 139 24.96 16.65 19.99
CA PHE A 139 26.40 16.65 20.23
C PHE A 139 27.06 17.97 19.83
N ILE A 140 26.69 18.56 18.68
CA ILE A 140 27.18 19.89 18.27
C ILE A 140 26.70 20.96 19.25
N VAL A 141 25.41 20.95 19.64
CA VAL A 141 24.87 21.98 20.55
C VAL A 141 25.59 21.92 21.91
N VAL A 142 25.64 20.74 22.51
CA VAL A 142 26.30 20.54 23.82
C VAL A 142 27.80 20.79 23.70
N GLY A 143 28.45 20.29 22.64
CA GLY A 143 29.88 20.48 22.40
C GLY A 143 30.24 21.97 22.23
N ALA A 144 29.46 22.73 21.45
CA ALA A 144 29.72 24.16 21.27
C ALA A 144 29.50 24.96 22.58
N VAL A 145 28.51 24.59 23.40
CA VAL A 145 28.35 25.17 24.74
C VAL A 145 29.53 24.85 25.64
N ILE A 146 29.99 23.59 25.69
CA ILE A 146 31.17 23.19 26.46
C ILE A 146 32.41 23.96 25.99
N MET A 147 32.62 24.05 24.67
CA MET A 147 33.76 24.78 24.10
C MET A 147 33.71 26.27 24.46
N SER A 148 32.52 26.90 24.49
CA SER A 148 32.39 28.27 24.93
C SER A 148 32.78 28.47 26.42
N PHE A 149 32.43 27.53 27.29
CA PHE A 149 32.85 27.56 28.70
C PHE A 149 34.37 27.32 28.89
N THR A 150 35.04 26.59 28.02
CA THR A 150 36.48 26.38 28.07
C THR A 150 37.27 27.65 27.68
N ILE A 151 36.65 28.54 26.89
CA ILE A 151 37.23 29.80 26.47
C ILE A 151 36.98 30.86 27.56
N ASP A 152 35.71 31.11 27.90
CA ASP A 152 35.34 32.06 28.97
C ASP A 152 33.99 31.66 29.61
N VAL A 153 33.96 31.64 30.96
CA VAL A 153 32.79 31.22 31.73
C VAL A 153 31.61 32.19 31.57
N LYS A 154 31.86 33.49 31.50
CA LYS A 154 30.78 34.47 31.40
C LYS A 154 30.17 34.51 30.00
N ILE A 155 30.98 34.32 28.96
CA ILE A 155 30.49 34.15 27.59
C ILE A 155 29.74 32.81 27.47
N GLY A 156 30.21 31.73 28.12
CA GLY A 156 29.51 30.47 28.20
C GLY A 156 28.09 30.59 28.76
N LEU A 157 27.84 31.51 29.69
CA LEU A 157 26.49 31.83 30.19
C LEU A 157 25.59 32.44 29.12
N ILE A 158 26.16 33.23 28.18
CA ILE A 158 25.38 33.78 27.04
C ILE A 158 24.85 32.60 26.18
N PHE A 159 25.70 31.60 25.91
CA PHE A 159 25.28 30.38 25.19
C PHE A 159 24.22 29.59 25.96
N LEU A 160 24.41 29.44 27.28
CA LEU A 160 23.47 28.72 28.13
C LEU A 160 22.08 29.35 28.14
N ILE A 161 21.97 30.67 27.95
CA ILE A 161 20.70 31.39 27.84
C ILE A 161 20.18 31.39 26.40
N ALA A 162 21.05 31.63 25.40
CA ALA A 162 20.65 31.73 24.01
C ALA A 162 20.07 30.39 23.45
N VAL A 163 20.67 29.24 23.79
CA VAL A 163 20.24 27.93 23.28
C VAL A 163 18.79 27.60 23.71
N PRO A 164 18.39 27.68 24.99
CA PRO A 164 17.00 27.49 25.37
C PRO A 164 16.04 28.52 24.72
N VAL A 165 16.42 29.81 24.63
CA VAL A 165 15.58 30.84 24.02
C VAL A 165 15.31 30.52 22.55
N ILE A 166 16.35 30.19 21.76
CA ILE A 166 16.20 29.81 20.36
C ILE A 166 15.32 28.55 20.27
N SER A 167 15.55 27.54 21.13
CA SER A 167 14.80 26.29 21.16
C SER A 167 13.31 26.52 21.45
N ILE A 168 12.96 27.42 22.40
CA ILE A 168 11.58 27.78 22.73
C ILE A 168 10.89 28.45 21.55
N VAL A 169 11.60 29.36 20.85
CA VAL A 169 11.05 30.04 19.67
C VAL A 169 10.80 29.05 18.53
N ILE A 170 11.78 28.17 18.23
CA ILE A 170 11.62 27.12 17.22
C ILE A 170 10.42 26.23 17.57
N TYR A 171 10.33 25.76 18.82
CA TYR A 171 9.24 24.93 19.28
C TYR A 171 7.87 25.62 19.21
N GLY A 172 7.79 26.91 19.61
CA GLY A 172 6.57 27.72 19.55
C GLY A 172 6.05 27.89 18.13
N ILE A 173 6.95 28.23 17.19
CA ILE A 173 6.60 28.34 15.76
C ILE A 173 6.15 26.99 15.20
N MET A 174 6.88 25.91 15.48
CA MET A 174 6.51 24.57 15.02
C MET A 174 5.17 24.12 15.58
N ARG A 175 4.92 24.32 16.88
CA ARG A 175 3.65 23.96 17.54
C ARG A 175 2.46 24.67 16.90
N THR A 176 2.65 25.92 16.46
CA THR A 176 1.61 26.70 15.79
C THR A 176 1.44 26.31 14.33
N THR A 177 2.53 26.05 13.62
CA THR A 177 2.54 25.82 12.17
C THR A 177 2.07 24.41 11.79
N VAL A 178 2.46 23.38 12.56
CA VAL A 178 2.13 21.97 12.25
C VAL A 178 0.62 21.72 12.16
N PRO A 179 -0.26 22.21 13.06
CA PRO A 179 -1.71 22.06 12.92
C PRO A 179 -2.27 22.74 11.68
N ILE A 180 -1.72 23.91 11.30
CA ILE A 180 -2.16 24.65 10.12
C ILE A 180 -1.79 23.88 8.84
N TYR A 181 -0.60 23.29 8.77
CA TYR A 181 -0.23 22.41 7.65
C TYR A 181 -1.09 21.15 7.56
N LYS A 182 -1.50 20.57 8.70
CA LYS A 182 -2.45 19.44 8.69
C LYS A 182 -3.79 19.88 8.11
N LYS A 183 -4.28 21.08 8.45
CA LYS A 183 -5.50 21.63 7.88
C LYS A 183 -5.34 21.93 6.38
N ALA A 184 -4.20 22.47 5.95
CA ALA A 184 -3.91 22.65 4.53
C ALA A 184 -3.93 21.30 3.78
N GLN A 185 -3.36 20.23 4.37
CA GLN A 185 -3.39 18.90 3.79
C GLN A 185 -4.81 18.38 3.60
N SER A 186 -5.73 18.60 4.57
CA SER A 186 -7.13 18.15 4.41
C SER A 186 -7.87 18.88 3.27
N PHE A 187 -7.56 20.15 3.01
CA PHE A 187 -8.08 20.83 1.84
C PHE A 187 -7.48 20.29 0.54
N LEU A 188 -6.18 19.98 0.52
CA LEU A 188 -5.53 19.34 -0.65
C LEU A 188 -6.12 17.97 -0.96
N ASP A 189 -6.44 17.18 0.08
CA ASP A 189 -7.11 15.88 -0.07
C ASP A 189 -8.53 16.08 -0.67
N ARG A 190 -9.26 17.12 -0.25
CA ARG A 190 -10.57 17.47 -0.83
C ARG A 190 -10.46 17.94 -2.29
N ILE A 191 -9.47 18.77 -2.63
CA ILE A 191 -9.18 19.16 -4.02
C ILE A 191 -8.91 17.91 -4.87
N SER A 192 -8.10 16.98 -4.35
CA SER A 192 -7.80 15.72 -5.03
C SER A 192 -9.04 14.86 -5.25
N LEU A 193 -9.97 14.83 -4.28
CA LEU A 193 -11.25 14.13 -4.38
C LEU A 193 -12.12 14.75 -5.48
N ILE A 194 -12.39 16.06 -5.43
CA ILE A 194 -13.18 16.80 -6.44
C ILE A 194 -12.59 16.58 -7.84
N THR A 195 -11.26 16.68 -7.99
CA THR A 195 -10.58 16.44 -9.26
C THR A 195 -10.79 15.01 -9.78
N ARG A 196 -10.71 14.01 -8.89
CA ARG A 196 -10.93 12.61 -9.24
C ARG A 196 -12.39 12.36 -9.66
N GLU A 197 -13.34 12.86 -8.88
CA GLU A 197 -14.78 12.75 -9.17
C GLU A 197 -15.12 13.42 -10.50
N ASN A 198 -14.62 14.62 -10.73
CA ASN A 198 -14.81 15.32 -11.99
C ASN A 198 -14.19 14.58 -13.19
N HIS A 199 -12.99 14.00 -13.02
CA HIS A 199 -12.33 13.24 -14.09
C HIS A 199 -13.09 11.94 -14.42
N VAL A 200 -13.50 11.19 -13.42
CA VAL A 200 -14.27 9.94 -13.60
C VAL A 200 -15.68 10.25 -14.10
N GLY A 201 -16.33 11.28 -13.54
CA GLY A 201 -17.66 11.74 -13.88
C GLY A 201 -17.74 12.73 -15.05
N ALA A 202 -16.66 12.98 -15.80
CA ALA A 202 -16.60 14.04 -16.81
C ALA A 202 -17.73 13.98 -17.87
N ARG A 203 -18.16 12.75 -18.24
CA ARG A 203 -19.30 12.55 -19.16
C ARG A 203 -20.62 12.97 -18.52
N VAL A 204 -20.80 12.66 -17.25
CA VAL A 204 -22.02 13.02 -16.48
C VAL A 204 -22.08 14.54 -16.29
N VAL A 205 -20.99 15.15 -15.81
CA VAL A 205 -20.89 16.60 -15.64
C VAL A 205 -21.22 17.35 -16.93
N ARG A 206 -20.70 16.88 -18.08
CA ARG A 206 -20.99 17.47 -19.40
C ARG A 206 -22.42 17.21 -19.86
N ALA A 207 -22.95 16.00 -19.64
CA ALA A 207 -24.31 15.64 -20.04
C ALA A 207 -25.38 16.46 -19.30
N PHE A 208 -25.12 16.80 -18.03
CA PHE A 208 -26.02 17.61 -17.22
C PHE A 208 -25.69 19.11 -17.20
N GLY A 209 -24.65 19.55 -17.94
CA GLY A 209 -24.26 20.95 -18.06
C GLY A 209 -23.75 21.59 -16.77
N ARG A 210 -23.24 20.79 -15.81
CA ARG A 210 -22.86 21.24 -14.45
C ARG A 210 -21.39 21.68 -14.31
N GLN A 211 -20.70 22.00 -15.41
CA GLN A 211 -19.28 22.40 -15.39
C GLN A 211 -19.01 23.64 -14.52
N GLN A 212 -19.95 24.60 -14.53
CA GLN A 212 -19.80 25.84 -13.77
C GLN A 212 -19.93 25.61 -12.26
N GLU A 213 -20.79 24.72 -11.85
CA GLU A 213 -20.99 24.37 -10.44
C GLU A 213 -19.76 23.62 -9.90
N GLU A 214 -19.27 22.63 -10.64
CA GLU A 214 -18.04 21.92 -10.31
C GLU A 214 -16.82 22.86 -10.24
N TYR A 215 -16.70 23.80 -11.18
CA TYR A 215 -15.66 24.80 -11.16
C TYR A 215 -15.77 25.72 -9.92
N LYS A 216 -16.99 26.11 -9.56
CA LYS A 216 -17.24 26.95 -8.38
C LYS A 216 -16.83 26.23 -7.10
N GLU A 217 -17.26 24.97 -6.91
CA GLU A 217 -16.87 24.17 -5.74
C GLU A 217 -15.35 24.00 -5.65
N PHE A 218 -14.72 23.65 -6.79
CA PHE A 218 -13.24 23.53 -6.85
C PHE A 218 -12.59 24.85 -6.47
N SER A 219 -13.05 25.99 -7.01
CA SER A 219 -12.49 27.30 -6.75
C SER A 219 -12.60 27.70 -5.27
N GLU A 220 -13.76 27.48 -4.64
CA GLU A 220 -13.99 27.75 -3.22
C GLU A 220 -13.02 26.97 -2.33
N VAL A 221 -12.86 25.67 -2.57
CA VAL A 221 -11.96 24.80 -1.80
C VAL A 221 -10.50 25.19 -2.05
N ASN A 222 -10.15 25.54 -3.29
CA ASN A 222 -8.80 26.00 -3.65
C ASN A 222 -8.44 27.35 -3.00
N ASP A 223 -9.40 28.27 -2.91
CA ASP A 223 -9.21 29.56 -2.23
C ASP A 223 -9.00 29.35 -0.72
N ASP A 224 -9.76 28.46 -0.10
CA ASP A 224 -9.60 28.12 1.31
C ASP A 224 -8.26 27.41 1.57
N TYR A 225 -7.84 26.48 0.69
CA TYR A 225 -6.49 25.92 0.70
C TYR A 225 -5.44 26.99 0.66
N THR A 226 -5.58 27.94 -0.29
CA THR A 226 -4.63 29.04 -0.48
C THR A 226 -4.54 29.94 0.76
N LYS A 227 -5.68 30.33 1.37
CA LYS A 227 -5.71 31.12 2.61
C LYS A 227 -4.97 30.42 3.75
N VAL A 228 -5.22 29.11 3.93
CA VAL A 228 -4.59 28.32 4.99
C VAL A 228 -3.10 28.14 4.71
N GLN A 229 -2.73 27.86 3.46
CA GLN A 229 -1.33 27.69 3.05
C GLN A 229 -0.51 28.97 3.20
N VAL A 230 -1.07 30.11 2.80
CA VAL A 230 -0.45 31.42 2.99
C VAL A 230 -0.27 31.74 4.48
N ARG A 231 -1.28 31.43 5.32
CA ARG A 231 -1.17 31.61 6.78
C ARG A 231 -0.06 30.73 7.37
N ALA A 232 0.02 29.45 6.97
CA ALA A 232 1.10 28.57 7.38
C ALA A 232 2.47 29.12 6.96
N GLY A 233 2.56 29.56 5.69
CA GLY A 233 3.77 30.15 5.12
C GLY A 233 4.23 31.41 5.87
N LYS A 234 3.31 32.34 6.18
CA LYS A 234 3.62 33.55 6.95
C LYS A 234 4.20 33.24 8.33
N ILE A 235 3.61 32.28 9.05
CA ILE A 235 4.11 31.89 10.38
C ILE A 235 5.45 31.15 10.26
N SER A 236 5.58 30.22 9.31
CA SER A 236 6.84 29.51 9.06
C SER A 236 7.97 30.48 8.63
N ALA A 237 7.66 31.51 7.85
CA ALA A 237 8.63 32.49 7.39
C ALA A 237 9.23 33.30 8.55
N LEU A 238 8.55 33.38 9.71
CA LEU A 238 9.08 34.03 10.91
C LEU A 238 10.22 33.24 11.56
N LEU A 239 10.38 31.95 11.24
CA LEU A 239 11.39 31.09 11.87
C LEU A 239 12.80 31.67 11.69
N ASN A 240 13.22 31.91 10.45
CA ASN A 240 14.56 32.40 10.18
C ASN A 240 14.80 33.82 10.73
N PRO A 241 13.95 34.81 10.50
CA PRO A 241 14.15 36.15 11.09
C PRO A 241 14.19 36.11 12.62
N ALA A 242 13.27 35.42 13.28
CA ALA A 242 13.21 35.35 14.73
C ALA A 242 14.47 34.69 15.34
N THR A 243 14.88 33.55 14.80
CA THR A 243 16.09 32.89 15.27
C THR A 243 17.36 33.68 14.97
N THR A 244 17.44 34.32 13.79
CA THR A 244 18.57 35.17 13.40
C THR A 244 18.66 36.42 14.30
N VAL A 245 17.55 37.06 14.65
CA VAL A 245 17.54 38.20 15.57
C VAL A 245 18.06 37.80 16.95
N ILE A 246 17.59 36.68 17.52
CA ILE A 246 18.06 36.20 18.83
C ILE A 246 19.55 35.88 18.76
N MET A 247 19.98 35.20 17.70
CA MET A 247 21.38 34.88 17.48
C MET A 247 22.25 36.13 17.38
N ASN A 248 21.81 37.17 16.64
CA ASN A 248 22.55 38.40 16.52
C ASN A 248 22.64 39.16 17.84
N PHE A 249 21.58 39.17 18.67
CA PHE A 249 21.67 39.73 20.02
C PHE A 249 22.70 38.95 20.88
N ALA A 250 22.73 37.62 20.80
CA ALA A 250 23.76 36.83 21.47
C ALA A 250 25.18 37.17 20.95
N ILE A 251 25.34 37.31 19.63
CA ILE A 251 26.61 37.69 19.00
C ILE A 251 27.03 39.14 19.45
N ILE A 252 26.11 40.11 19.49
CA ILE A 252 26.38 41.43 19.99
C ILE A 252 26.87 41.37 21.45
N GLY A 253 26.21 40.55 22.28
CA GLY A 253 26.64 40.29 23.66
C GLY A 253 28.04 39.70 23.75
N ILE A 254 28.36 38.70 22.90
CA ILE A 254 29.67 38.06 22.81
C ILE A 254 30.74 39.09 22.38
N LEU A 255 30.45 39.93 21.36
CA LEU A 255 31.37 40.93 20.84
C LEU A 255 31.60 42.04 21.87
N TRP A 256 30.53 42.54 22.51
CA TRP A 256 30.65 43.62 23.49
C TRP A 256 31.42 43.20 24.73
N TYR A 257 31.05 42.04 25.32
CA TYR A 257 31.76 41.50 26.47
C TYR A 257 33.18 41.07 26.10
N GLY A 258 33.31 40.32 24.97
CA GLY A 258 34.61 39.83 24.44
C GLY A 258 35.58 40.98 24.16
N SER A 259 35.12 42.14 23.60
CA SER A 259 35.97 43.28 23.35
C SER A 259 36.58 43.88 24.65
N LYS A 260 35.79 43.88 25.75
CA LYS A 260 36.30 44.31 27.06
C LYS A 260 37.36 43.38 27.60
N GLU A 261 37.13 42.05 27.54
CA GLU A 261 38.08 41.05 28.01
C GLU A 261 39.35 41.02 27.12
N VAL A 262 39.22 41.29 25.84
CA VAL A 262 40.36 41.44 24.91
C VAL A 262 41.19 42.67 25.27
N SER A 263 40.56 43.81 25.63
CA SER A 263 41.26 45.02 26.02
C SER A 263 42.09 44.86 27.33
N VAL A 264 41.66 43.97 28.21
CA VAL A 264 42.32 43.61 29.48
C VAL A 264 43.33 42.46 29.30
N GLY A 265 43.37 41.82 28.12
CA GLY A 265 44.30 40.73 27.81
C GLY A 265 43.85 39.37 28.34
N ILE A 266 42.60 39.20 28.78
CA ILE A 266 42.08 37.92 29.26
C ILE A 266 41.66 37.03 28.09
N LEU A 267 41.11 37.60 27.02
CA LEU A 267 40.74 36.91 25.78
C LEU A 267 41.55 37.40 24.61
N THR A 268 41.61 36.59 23.56
CA THR A 268 42.22 36.94 22.28
C THR A 268 41.15 37.30 21.23
N GLN A 269 41.54 37.97 20.17
CA GLN A 269 40.59 38.31 19.06
C GLN A 269 40.10 37.07 18.35
N GLY A 270 40.97 36.07 18.18
CA GLY A 270 40.62 34.79 17.55
C GLY A 270 39.64 34.00 18.36
N GLU A 271 39.73 34.01 19.69
CA GLU A 271 38.78 33.32 20.57
C GLU A 271 37.37 33.94 20.46
N VAL A 272 37.26 35.25 20.33
CA VAL A 272 35.96 35.90 20.09
C VAL A 272 35.36 35.48 18.75
N VAL A 273 36.17 35.39 17.70
CA VAL A 273 35.71 34.88 16.39
C VAL A 273 35.29 33.41 16.47
N ALA A 274 36.01 32.56 17.22
CA ALA A 274 35.64 31.17 17.45
C ALA A 274 34.28 31.05 18.14
N LEU A 275 34.01 31.89 19.15
CA LEU A 275 32.72 31.94 19.85
C LEU A 275 31.55 32.30 18.91
N VAL A 276 31.76 33.30 18.03
CA VAL A 276 30.74 33.65 17.00
C VAL A 276 30.47 32.44 16.07
N ASN A 277 31.51 31.71 15.65
CA ASN A 277 31.36 30.53 14.84
C ASN A 277 30.58 29.42 15.57
N TYR A 278 30.87 29.16 16.85
CA TYR A 278 30.09 28.23 17.66
C TYR A 278 28.61 28.57 17.75
N MET A 279 28.28 29.85 17.89
CA MET A 279 26.89 30.33 17.91
C MET A 279 26.16 30.00 16.60
N ASN A 280 26.83 30.21 15.45
CA ASN A 280 26.28 29.85 14.14
C ASN A 280 26.07 28.34 13.99
N GLN A 281 27.03 27.51 14.46
CA GLN A 281 26.89 26.06 14.43
C GLN A 281 25.70 25.58 15.27
N ILE A 282 25.47 26.17 16.44
CA ILE A 282 24.31 25.85 17.28
C ILE A 282 23.01 26.13 16.56
N LEU A 283 22.87 27.29 15.88
CA LEU A 283 21.65 27.61 15.14
C LEU A 283 21.36 26.56 14.07
N ILE A 284 22.36 26.21 13.26
CA ILE A 284 22.21 25.20 12.20
C ILE A 284 21.83 23.83 12.80
N ALA A 285 22.47 23.44 13.91
CA ALA A 285 22.20 22.17 14.59
C ALA A 285 20.78 22.13 15.18
N LEU A 286 20.26 23.22 15.74
CA LEU A 286 18.90 23.31 16.28
C LEU A 286 17.85 23.24 15.18
N ILE A 287 18.06 23.88 14.03
CA ILE A 287 17.18 23.79 12.86
C ILE A 287 17.16 22.33 12.32
N ALA A 288 18.33 21.70 12.23
CA ALA A 288 18.43 20.29 11.82
C ALA A 288 17.68 19.34 12.79
N LEU A 289 17.78 19.61 14.10
CA LEU A 289 17.04 18.85 15.12
C LEU A 289 15.53 19.02 14.99
N ALA A 290 15.07 20.25 14.71
CA ALA A 290 13.66 20.53 14.47
C ALA A 290 13.11 19.72 13.27
N ASN A 291 13.85 19.71 12.16
CA ASN A 291 13.50 18.91 10.98
C ASN A 291 13.50 17.40 11.26
N LEU A 292 14.43 16.93 12.07
CA LEU A 292 14.47 15.54 12.53
C LEU A 292 13.21 15.15 13.30
N ILE A 293 12.74 15.99 14.23
CA ILE A 293 11.53 15.74 15.00
C ILE A 293 10.32 15.58 14.08
N VAL A 294 10.18 16.44 13.07
CA VAL A 294 9.09 16.33 12.08
C VAL A 294 9.17 15.01 11.30
N ALA A 295 10.35 14.66 10.82
CA ALA A 295 10.55 13.43 10.06
C ALA A 295 10.29 12.17 10.89
N VAL A 296 10.75 12.15 12.13
CA VAL A 296 10.50 11.04 13.07
C VAL A 296 9.01 10.93 13.39
N THR A 297 8.31 12.04 13.60
CA THR A 297 6.86 12.05 13.86
C THR A 297 6.09 11.43 12.67
N LYS A 298 6.43 11.80 11.43
CA LYS A 298 5.84 11.21 10.23
C LYS A 298 6.14 9.71 10.13
N ALA A 299 7.40 9.32 10.36
CA ALA A 299 7.81 7.92 10.33
C ALA A 299 7.11 7.09 11.42
N MET A 300 6.90 7.65 12.61
CA MET A 300 6.16 6.99 13.69
C MET A 300 4.70 6.75 13.31
N ALA A 301 4.03 7.74 12.72
CA ALA A 301 2.65 7.62 12.25
C ALA A 301 2.53 6.54 11.15
N SER A 302 3.43 6.53 10.18
CA SER A 302 3.49 5.46 9.17
C SER A 302 3.79 4.11 9.79
N GLY A 303 4.66 4.05 10.81
CA GLY A 303 4.97 2.82 11.54
C GLY A 303 3.78 2.24 12.31
N VAL A 304 2.86 3.05 12.82
CA VAL A 304 1.60 2.58 13.43
C VAL A 304 0.75 1.88 12.36
N ARG A 305 0.50 2.55 11.24
CA ARG A 305 -0.29 1.99 10.14
C ARG A 305 0.31 0.72 9.51
N LEU A 306 1.64 0.62 9.46
CA LEU A 306 2.33 -0.59 9.01
C LEU A 306 2.16 -1.75 9.99
N ASN A 307 2.20 -1.46 11.30
CA ASN A 307 1.92 -2.48 12.31
C ASN A 307 0.47 -2.94 12.27
N GLU A 308 -0.51 -2.07 12.03
CA GLU A 308 -1.91 -2.46 11.86
C GLU A 308 -2.07 -3.55 10.81
N VAL A 309 -1.43 -3.40 9.65
CA VAL A 309 -1.44 -4.44 8.60
C VAL A 309 -0.74 -5.71 9.05
N LEU A 310 0.46 -5.61 9.67
CA LEU A 310 1.22 -6.77 10.14
C LEU A 310 0.58 -7.50 11.32
N ASP A 311 -0.28 -6.83 12.07
CA ASP A 311 -1.00 -7.39 13.23
C ASP A 311 -2.34 -8.03 12.83
N THR A 312 -2.86 -7.70 11.64
CA THR A 312 -4.06 -8.31 11.07
C THR A 312 -3.76 -9.78 10.77
N GLN A 313 -4.42 -10.68 11.48
CA GLN A 313 -4.25 -12.13 11.23
C GLN A 313 -5.25 -12.59 10.18
N PRO A 314 -4.85 -13.51 9.26
CA PRO A 314 -5.78 -14.11 8.33
C PRO A 314 -6.88 -14.86 9.10
N SER A 315 -8.14 -14.62 8.75
CA SER A 315 -9.30 -15.32 9.34
C SER A 315 -9.36 -16.79 8.93
N LEU A 316 -8.82 -17.10 7.75
CA LEU A 316 -8.73 -18.46 7.25
C LEU A 316 -7.33 -19.01 7.50
N THR A 317 -7.28 -20.18 8.14
CA THR A 317 -6.03 -20.91 8.35
C THR A 317 -6.03 -22.20 7.54
N ASP A 318 -4.90 -22.50 6.91
CA ASP A 318 -4.69 -23.75 6.20
C ASP A 318 -4.27 -24.83 7.21
N GLN A 319 -5.26 -25.44 7.86
CA GLN A 319 -5.05 -26.50 8.87
C GLN A 319 -5.40 -27.89 8.33
N GLY A 320 -5.80 -28.00 7.07
CA GLY A 320 -6.22 -29.26 6.48
C GLY A 320 -5.07 -30.25 6.36
N ASN A 321 -5.29 -31.48 6.83
CA ASN A 321 -4.50 -32.64 6.43
C ASN A 321 -4.96 -33.06 5.04
N SER A 322 -4.07 -33.61 4.18
CA SER A 322 -4.47 -34.06 2.87
C SER A 322 -5.63 -35.08 3.00
N VAL A 323 -6.77 -34.72 2.39
CA VAL A 323 -7.95 -35.58 2.37
C VAL A 323 -7.62 -36.77 1.45
N GLN A 324 -7.50 -37.94 2.03
CA GLN A 324 -7.10 -39.16 1.31
C GLN A 324 -8.28 -40.00 0.78
N LYS A 325 -9.51 -39.73 1.23
CA LYS A 325 -10.70 -40.51 0.80
C LYS A 325 -11.69 -39.59 0.08
N GLU A 326 -11.79 -39.78 -1.23
CA GLU A 326 -13.01 -39.47 -1.95
C GLU A 326 -14.00 -40.59 -1.64
N ASN A 327 -15.15 -40.25 -1.06
CA ASN A 327 -16.20 -41.25 -0.85
C ASN A 327 -16.87 -41.53 -2.21
N ALA A 328 -16.53 -42.66 -2.83
CA ALA A 328 -17.14 -43.09 -4.09
C ALA A 328 -18.67 -43.08 -3.94
N GLY A 329 -19.36 -42.27 -4.75
CA GLY A 329 -20.81 -42.11 -4.70
C GLY A 329 -21.31 -40.92 -3.86
N ALA A 330 -20.43 -40.15 -3.24
CA ALA A 330 -20.80 -38.89 -2.58
C ALA A 330 -21.25 -37.83 -3.60
N ALA A 331 -22.10 -36.93 -3.15
CA ALA A 331 -22.41 -35.71 -3.90
C ALA A 331 -21.15 -34.84 -4.08
N ARG A 332 -21.03 -34.18 -5.23
CA ARG A 332 -19.89 -33.30 -5.53
C ARG A 332 -19.82 -32.08 -4.58
N VAL A 333 -20.95 -31.42 -4.39
CA VAL A 333 -21.07 -30.26 -3.49
C VAL A 333 -22.36 -30.35 -2.70
N VAL A 334 -22.30 -30.20 -1.39
CA VAL A 334 -23.47 -30.15 -0.50
C VAL A 334 -23.36 -28.90 0.37
N PHE A 335 -24.44 -28.13 0.44
CA PHE A 335 -24.67 -27.07 1.40
C PHE A 335 -25.66 -27.57 2.44
N GLU A 336 -25.27 -27.53 3.71
CA GLU A 336 -26.07 -28.02 4.85
C GLU A 336 -26.38 -26.87 5.76
N ASP A 337 -27.58 -26.30 5.64
CA ASP A 337 -28.10 -25.18 6.46
C ASP A 337 -27.11 -23.99 6.57
N VAL A 338 -26.56 -23.58 5.43
CA VAL A 338 -25.48 -22.60 5.35
C VAL A 338 -26.02 -21.19 5.49
N SER A 339 -25.50 -20.43 6.46
CA SER A 339 -25.67 -18.98 6.56
C SER A 339 -24.33 -18.27 6.55
N PHE A 340 -24.29 -17.09 5.95
CA PHE A 340 -23.07 -16.30 5.84
C PHE A 340 -23.33 -14.79 5.97
N THR A 341 -22.50 -14.12 6.78
CA THR A 341 -22.53 -12.68 6.99
C THR A 341 -21.14 -12.07 6.73
N TYR A 342 -21.08 -11.04 5.88
CA TYR A 342 -19.84 -10.32 5.63
C TYR A 342 -19.37 -9.56 6.89
N ALA A 343 -18.05 -9.40 7.05
CA ALA A 343 -17.49 -8.62 8.14
C ALA A 343 -17.98 -7.16 8.09
N GLY A 344 -18.55 -6.69 9.21
CA GLY A 344 -19.09 -5.32 9.31
C GLY A 344 -20.55 -5.17 8.86
N SER A 345 -21.17 -6.20 8.22
CA SER A 345 -22.60 -6.23 7.97
C SER A 345 -23.37 -6.71 9.21
N LYS A 346 -24.59 -6.21 9.40
CA LYS A 346 -25.53 -6.70 10.42
C LYS A 346 -26.47 -7.77 9.86
N GLU A 347 -26.71 -7.73 8.56
CA GLU A 347 -27.64 -8.63 7.88
C GLU A 347 -26.86 -9.77 7.21
N PRO A 348 -27.37 -11.00 7.24
CA PRO A 348 -26.77 -12.14 6.53
C PRO A 348 -26.90 -11.92 5.02
N ALA A 349 -25.84 -12.28 4.28
CA ALA A 349 -25.86 -12.30 2.83
C ALA A 349 -26.42 -13.62 2.28
N LEU A 350 -26.43 -14.66 3.10
CA LEU A 350 -27.06 -15.94 2.85
C LEU A 350 -27.65 -16.48 4.15
N SER A 351 -28.87 -17.04 4.09
CA SER A 351 -29.60 -17.58 5.23
C SER A 351 -30.16 -18.97 4.89
N HIS A 352 -29.80 -19.97 5.71
CA HIS A 352 -30.35 -21.33 5.69
C HIS A 352 -30.31 -22.02 4.31
N ILE A 353 -29.23 -21.84 3.54
CA ILE A 353 -29.06 -22.42 2.21
C ILE A 353 -28.76 -23.91 2.31
N SER A 354 -29.63 -24.74 1.71
CA SER A 354 -29.45 -26.21 1.63
C SER A 354 -29.72 -26.70 0.23
N PHE A 355 -28.70 -27.33 -0.38
CA PHE A 355 -28.84 -28.01 -1.67
C PHE A 355 -27.72 -29.03 -1.88
N THR A 356 -27.90 -29.90 -2.88
CA THR A 356 -26.93 -30.93 -3.27
C THR A 356 -26.71 -30.88 -4.78
N ALA A 357 -25.44 -30.87 -5.20
CA ALA A 357 -25.02 -31.02 -6.60
C ALA A 357 -24.27 -32.36 -6.77
N LYS A 358 -24.66 -33.14 -7.78
CA LYS A 358 -24.03 -34.44 -8.11
C LYS A 358 -22.82 -34.23 -9.05
N PRO A 359 -21.90 -35.20 -9.13
CA PRO A 359 -20.86 -35.18 -10.15
C PRO A 359 -21.46 -35.10 -11.56
N GLY A 360 -20.96 -34.19 -12.38
CA GLY A 360 -21.41 -33.99 -13.76
C GLY A 360 -22.70 -33.16 -13.93
N GLU A 361 -23.36 -32.74 -12.83
CA GLU A 361 -24.53 -31.84 -12.91
C GLU A 361 -24.14 -30.42 -13.26
N THR A 362 -24.99 -29.76 -14.06
CA THR A 362 -24.96 -28.33 -14.28
C THR A 362 -25.97 -27.65 -13.37
N ILE A 363 -25.50 -26.78 -12.48
CA ILE A 363 -26.32 -26.03 -11.54
C ILE A 363 -26.42 -24.57 -12.01
N GLY A 364 -27.63 -24.13 -12.37
CA GLY A 364 -27.93 -22.72 -12.64
C GLY A 364 -28.24 -21.96 -11.35
N ILE A 365 -27.74 -20.75 -11.19
CA ILE A 365 -28.03 -19.88 -10.04
C ILE A 365 -28.57 -18.55 -10.57
N ILE A 366 -29.81 -18.21 -10.19
CA ILE A 366 -30.50 -16.99 -10.65
C ILE A 366 -31.12 -16.24 -9.48
N GLY A 367 -31.39 -14.97 -9.67
CA GLY A 367 -32.03 -14.09 -8.69
C GLY A 367 -31.69 -12.63 -8.94
N GLY A 368 -32.27 -11.73 -8.19
CA GLY A 368 -32.05 -10.30 -8.27
C GLY A 368 -30.59 -9.89 -8.04
N THR A 369 -30.26 -8.63 -8.34
CA THR A 369 -28.95 -8.07 -8.00
C THR A 369 -28.83 -7.94 -6.49
N GLY A 370 -27.73 -8.44 -5.91
CA GLY A 370 -27.50 -8.37 -4.46
C GLY A 370 -28.06 -9.55 -3.65
N CYS A 371 -28.82 -10.49 -4.24
CA CYS A 371 -29.43 -11.61 -3.51
C CYS A 371 -28.45 -12.72 -3.07
N GLY A 372 -27.13 -12.53 -3.15
CA GLY A 372 -26.15 -13.48 -2.61
C GLY A 372 -25.55 -14.50 -3.58
N LYS A 373 -25.83 -14.45 -4.90
CA LYS A 373 -25.34 -15.43 -5.90
C LYS A 373 -23.83 -15.63 -5.89
N SER A 374 -23.07 -14.55 -6.03
CA SER A 374 -21.60 -14.59 -6.00
C SER A 374 -21.08 -15.02 -4.63
N THR A 375 -21.78 -14.63 -3.56
CA THR A 375 -21.45 -15.06 -2.20
C THR A 375 -21.53 -16.58 -2.08
N LEU A 376 -22.60 -17.20 -2.58
CA LEU A 376 -22.82 -18.63 -2.53
C LEU A 376 -21.67 -19.39 -3.20
N VAL A 377 -21.33 -19.01 -4.44
CA VAL A 377 -20.27 -19.73 -5.19
C VAL A 377 -18.87 -19.48 -4.63
N ASN A 378 -18.63 -18.35 -3.96
CA ASN A 378 -17.35 -18.06 -3.31
C ASN A 378 -17.10 -18.90 -2.04
N LEU A 379 -18.12 -19.50 -1.46
CA LEU A 379 -17.97 -20.45 -0.33
C LEU A 379 -17.42 -21.81 -0.77
N ILE A 380 -17.64 -22.22 -2.04
CA ILE A 380 -17.16 -23.51 -2.57
C ILE A 380 -15.63 -23.61 -2.56
N PRO A 381 -14.84 -22.63 -3.11
CA PRO A 381 -13.38 -22.63 -3.02
C PRO A 381 -12.86 -22.16 -1.66
N ARG A 382 -13.73 -22.00 -0.67
CA ARG A 382 -13.42 -21.51 0.67
C ARG A 382 -12.66 -20.17 0.61
N PHE A 383 -13.23 -19.18 -0.10
CA PHE A 383 -12.73 -17.80 -0.05
C PHE A 383 -13.18 -17.12 1.24
N TYR A 384 -14.28 -17.59 1.82
CA TYR A 384 -14.80 -17.23 3.13
C TYR A 384 -15.24 -18.51 3.86
N ASP A 385 -15.20 -18.50 5.19
CA ASP A 385 -15.83 -19.53 6.01
C ASP A 385 -17.28 -19.14 6.31
N VAL A 386 -18.16 -20.14 6.31
CA VAL A 386 -19.58 -19.96 6.66
C VAL A 386 -19.73 -19.50 8.13
N THR A 387 -20.77 -18.70 8.39
CA THR A 387 -21.12 -18.27 9.75
C THR A 387 -21.78 -19.42 10.53
N SER A 388 -22.67 -20.19 9.87
CA SER A 388 -23.28 -21.41 10.39
C SER A 388 -23.50 -22.42 9.26
N GLY A 389 -23.70 -23.69 9.61
CA GLY A 389 -23.82 -24.78 8.66
C GLY A 389 -22.50 -25.27 8.11
N ASN A 390 -22.55 -26.12 7.07
CA ASN A 390 -21.37 -26.74 6.45
C ASN A 390 -21.45 -26.69 4.93
N VAL A 391 -20.29 -26.52 4.30
CA VAL A 391 -20.09 -26.78 2.87
C VAL A 391 -19.22 -28.02 2.75
N VAL A 392 -19.71 -29.04 2.03
CA VAL A 392 -19.07 -30.33 1.88
C VAL A 392 -18.76 -30.58 0.41
N ILE A 393 -17.57 -31.06 0.10
CA ILE A 393 -17.11 -31.41 -1.24
C ILE A 393 -16.61 -32.87 -1.19
N ASP A 394 -17.11 -33.71 -2.07
CA ASP A 394 -16.78 -35.15 -2.13
C ASP A 394 -16.90 -35.87 -0.77
N GLY A 395 -17.89 -35.46 0.03
CA GLY A 395 -18.16 -36.02 1.35
C GLY A 395 -17.28 -35.53 2.48
N ASN A 396 -16.43 -34.51 2.25
CA ASN A 396 -15.57 -33.92 3.27
C ASN A 396 -15.87 -32.42 3.41
N ASN A 397 -15.84 -31.91 4.64
CA ASN A 397 -16.03 -30.47 4.87
C ASN A 397 -14.91 -29.65 4.22
N VAL A 398 -15.24 -28.51 3.58
CA VAL A 398 -14.24 -27.63 2.93
C VAL A 398 -13.16 -27.14 3.91
N LYS A 399 -13.46 -27.09 5.22
CA LYS A 399 -12.51 -26.71 6.28
C LYS A 399 -11.42 -27.76 6.51
N GLU A 400 -11.65 -29.00 6.12
CA GLU A 400 -10.71 -30.11 6.27
C GLU A 400 -9.68 -30.20 5.14
N TYR A 401 -9.98 -29.56 4.00
CA TYR A 401 -9.07 -29.54 2.87
C TYR A 401 -7.93 -28.52 3.06
N PRO A 402 -6.68 -28.88 2.67
CA PRO A 402 -5.67 -27.89 2.37
C PRO A 402 -6.14 -26.98 1.23
N PHE A 403 -5.85 -25.68 1.32
CA PHE A 403 -6.28 -24.74 0.27
C PHE A 403 -5.78 -25.11 -1.12
N SER A 404 -4.55 -25.63 -1.22
CA SER A 404 -3.96 -26.06 -2.49
C SER A 404 -4.72 -27.22 -3.12
N GLN A 405 -5.18 -28.18 -2.31
CA GLN A 405 -5.96 -29.33 -2.79
C GLN A 405 -7.37 -28.89 -3.19
N LEU A 406 -8.06 -28.14 -2.34
CA LEU A 406 -9.42 -27.66 -2.61
C LEU A 406 -9.47 -26.80 -3.88
N ARG A 407 -8.61 -25.79 -3.96
CA ARG A 407 -8.60 -24.83 -5.08
C ARG A 407 -8.11 -25.44 -6.39
N LYS A 408 -7.38 -26.55 -6.35
CA LYS A 408 -7.01 -27.30 -7.55
C LYS A 408 -8.21 -28.05 -8.14
N LYS A 409 -9.20 -28.47 -7.29
CA LYS A 409 -10.45 -29.08 -7.75
C LYS A 409 -11.41 -28.08 -8.38
N VAL A 410 -11.27 -26.78 -8.08
CA VAL A 410 -12.24 -25.73 -8.46
C VAL A 410 -11.64 -24.77 -9.47
N GLY A 411 -12.17 -24.77 -10.68
CA GLY A 411 -11.91 -23.73 -11.69
C GLY A 411 -12.86 -22.55 -11.48
N MET A 412 -12.34 -21.37 -11.14
CA MET A 412 -13.16 -20.18 -10.90
C MET A 412 -13.02 -19.16 -12.01
N VAL A 413 -14.15 -18.79 -12.62
CA VAL A 413 -14.27 -17.67 -13.56
C VAL A 413 -15.01 -16.53 -12.87
N PRO A 414 -14.32 -15.48 -12.43
CA PRO A 414 -14.94 -14.38 -11.72
C PRO A 414 -15.79 -13.51 -12.67
N GLN A 415 -16.74 -12.77 -12.12
CA GLN A 415 -17.58 -11.82 -12.83
C GLN A 415 -16.76 -10.80 -13.63
N GLN A 416 -15.71 -10.24 -13.01
CA GLN A 416 -14.80 -9.33 -13.69
C GLN A 416 -13.62 -10.10 -14.29
N ALA A 417 -13.50 -10.09 -15.62
CA ALA A 417 -12.39 -10.72 -16.31
C ALA A 417 -11.07 -9.96 -16.08
N VAL A 418 -10.19 -10.54 -15.28
CA VAL A 418 -8.86 -9.99 -14.98
C VAL A 418 -7.78 -10.85 -15.64
N LEU A 419 -6.98 -10.23 -16.52
CA LEU A 419 -5.80 -10.84 -17.12
C LEU A 419 -4.54 -10.11 -16.64
N PHE A 420 -3.47 -10.88 -16.46
CA PHE A 420 -2.18 -10.34 -16.05
C PHE A 420 -1.36 -9.91 -17.27
N LYS A 421 -0.50 -8.89 -17.06
CA LYS A 421 0.47 -8.49 -18.08
C LYS A 421 1.43 -9.64 -18.34
N GLY A 422 1.56 -10.04 -19.62
CA GLY A 422 2.36 -11.17 -20.07
C GLY A 422 1.79 -11.71 -21.37
N THR A 423 2.20 -12.88 -21.80
CA THR A 423 1.63 -13.53 -23.00
C THR A 423 0.26 -14.17 -22.69
N ILE A 424 -0.49 -14.52 -23.73
CA ILE A 424 -1.68 -15.37 -23.56
C ILE A 424 -1.27 -16.69 -22.91
N ARG A 425 -0.16 -17.31 -23.34
CA ARG A 425 0.41 -18.52 -22.75
C ARG A 425 0.65 -18.39 -21.24
N ASP A 426 1.27 -17.28 -20.81
CA ASP A 426 1.51 -17.03 -19.38
C ASP A 426 0.20 -16.97 -18.60
N ASN A 427 -0.82 -16.30 -19.17
CA ASN A 427 -2.14 -16.24 -18.55
C ASN A 427 -2.82 -17.60 -18.45
N MET A 428 -2.65 -18.50 -19.42
CA MET A 428 -3.19 -19.86 -19.35
C MET A 428 -2.49 -20.69 -18.28
N LYS A 429 -1.17 -20.55 -18.13
CA LYS A 429 -0.37 -21.25 -17.12
C LYS A 429 -0.70 -20.89 -15.67
N TRP A 430 -1.49 -19.86 -15.41
CA TRP A 430 -2.06 -19.63 -14.08
C TRP A 430 -3.05 -20.72 -13.65
N GLY A 431 -3.73 -21.37 -14.59
CA GLY A 431 -4.60 -22.51 -14.29
C GLY A 431 -3.80 -23.78 -13.96
N LYS A 432 -2.68 -23.98 -14.67
CA LYS A 432 -1.75 -25.11 -14.47
C LYS A 432 -0.36 -24.70 -14.98
N GLU A 433 0.63 -24.63 -14.09
CA GLU A 433 1.97 -24.10 -14.37
C GLU A 433 2.71 -24.88 -15.46
N ASP A 434 2.58 -26.22 -15.43
CA ASP A 434 3.18 -27.18 -16.34
C ASP A 434 2.25 -27.59 -17.51
N ALA A 435 1.22 -26.80 -17.80
CA ALA A 435 0.26 -27.09 -18.86
C ALA A 435 0.94 -27.26 -20.21
N SER A 436 0.62 -28.37 -20.88
CA SER A 436 1.08 -28.66 -22.25
C SER A 436 0.38 -27.72 -23.25
N GLU A 437 0.94 -27.66 -24.47
CA GLU A 437 0.32 -26.86 -25.53
C GLU A 437 -1.04 -27.40 -25.93
N GLU A 438 -1.20 -28.76 -25.94
CA GLU A 438 -2.44 -29.44 -26.24
C GLU A 438 -3.52 -29.11 -25.19
N GLU A 439 -3.18 -29.12 -23.91
CA GLU A 439 -4.09 -28.73 -22.82
C GLU A 439 -4.56 -27.30 -22.96
N ILE A 440 -3.65 -26.37 -23.26
CA ILE A 440 -3.98 -24.97 -23.50
C ILE A 440 -4.90 -24.84 -24.74
N GLN A 441 -4.58 -25.52 -25.85
CA GLN A 441 -5.39 -25.45 -27.06
C GLN A 441 -6.79 -26.05 -26.85
N ARG A 442 -6.90 -27.16 -26.10
CA ARG A 442 -8.18 -27.77 -25.70
C ARG A 442 -9.01 -26.75 -24.89
N ALA A 443 -8.44 -26.15 -23.86
CA ALA A 443 -9.13 -25.17 -23.04
C ALA A 443 -9.59 -23.93 -23.85
N LEU A 444 -8.75 -23.43 -24.75
CA LEU A 444 -9.09 -22.34 -25.66
C LEU A 444 -10.21 -22.73 -26.63
N SER A 445 -10.24 -24.00 -27.07
CA SER A 445 -11.30 -24.49 -27.95
C SER A 445 -12.64 -24.54 -27.23
N ILE A 446 -12.68 -25.11 -26.01
CA ILE A 446 -13.88 -25.17 -25.17
C ILE A 446 -14.39 -23.74 -24.90
N ALA A 447 -13.48 -22.83 -24.52
CA ALA A 447 -13.81 -21.42 -24.23
C ALA A 447 -14.13 -20.57 -25.48
N GLN A 448 -14.24 -21.17 -26.67
CA GLN A 448 -14.48 -20.47 -27.95
C GLN A 448 -13.44 -19.36 -28.23
N ALA A 449 -12.21 -19.53 -27.73
CA ALA A 449 -11.13 -18.55 -27.84
C ALA A 449 -10.12 -18.86 -28.95
N SER A 450 -10.06 -20.12 -29.44
CA SER A 450 -9.07 -20.55 -30.45
C SER A 450 -9.07 -19.72 -31.72
N GLY A 451 -10.23 -19.31 -32.22
CA GLY A 451 -10.36 -18.55 -33.45
C GLY A 451 -9.63 -17.22 -33.39
N PHE A 452 -9.92 -16.40 -32.36
CA PHE A 452 -9.28 -15.09 -32.25
C PHE A 452 -7.81 -15.18 -31.82
N VAL A 453 -7.41 -16.19 -31.03
CA VAL A 453 -6.00 -16.39 -30.66
C VAL A 453 -5.18 -16.74 -31.89
N LYS A 454 -5.68 -17.66 -32.76
CA LYS A 454 -5.03 -18.01 -34.02
C LYS A 454 -4.98 -16.85 -35.02
N SER A 455 -5.92 -15.90 -34.96
CA SER A 455 -5.90 -14.69 -35.82
C SER A 455 -4.87 -13.65 -35.39
N LYS A 456 -4.29 -13.78 -34.18
CA LYS A 456 -3.21 -12.90 -33.73
C LYS A 456 -1.89 -13.32 -34.37
N PRO A 457 -1.03 -12.36 -34.81
CA PRO A 457 0.24 -12.68 -35.48
C PRO A 457 1.15 -13.60 -34.67
N GLU A 458 1.17 -13.44 -33.34
CA GLU A 458 2.03 -14.19 -32.42
C GLU A 458 1.30 -15.33 -31.71
N GLY A 459 0.03 -15.60 -32.04
CA GLY A 459 -0.79 -16.65 -31.46
C GLY A 459 -0.78 -16.62 -29.92
N LEU A 460 -0.37 -17.71 -29.27
CA LEU A 460 -0.25 -17.81 -27.81
C LEU A 460 0.79 -16.86 -27.19
N ASN A 461 1.77 -16.41 -27.98
CA ASN A 461 2.81 -15.48 -27.49
C ASN A 461 2.37 -14.02 -27.58
N THR A 462 1.17 -13.73 -28.08
CA THR A 462 0.60 -12.39 -28.13
C THR A 462 0.59 -11.77 -26.72
N MET A 463 1.16 -10.56 -26.61
CA MET A 463 1.22 -9.82 -25.36
C MET A 463 -0.15 -9.31 -24.93
N VAL A 464 -0.50 -9.56 -23.69
CA VAL A 464 -1.66 -9.01 -22.98
C VAL A 464 -1.19 -7.86 -22.12
N SER A 465 -1.80 -6.69 -22.28
CA SER A 465 -1.52 -5.53 -21.42
C SER A 465 -2.15 -5.71 -20.03
N GLN A 466 -1.78 -4.85 -19.07
CA GLN A 466 -2.33 -4.88 -17.72
C GLN A 466 -3.87 -4.82 -17.76
N GLY A 467 -4.52 -5.77 -17.08
CA GLY A 467 -5.98 -5.92 -17.09
C GLY A 467 -6.58 -6.33 -18.45
N GLY A 468 -5.75 -6.68 -19.45
CA GLY A 468 -6.23 -7.06 -20.78
C GLY A 468 -6.79 -5.88 -21.59
N ALA A 469 -6.34 -4.65 -21.36
CA ALA A 469 -6.89 -3.44 -21.97
C ALA A 469 -6.78 -3.42 -23.52
N ASN A 470 -5.88 -4.21 -24.11
CA ASN A 470 -5.73 -4.38 -25.54
C ASN A 470 -6.64 -5.47 -26.16
N LEU A 471 -7.55 -6.05 -25.36
CA LEU A 471 -8.51 -7.06 -25.78
C LEU A 471 -9.94 -6.56 -25.61
N SER A 472 -10.89 -7.03 -26.43
CA SER A 472 -12.31 -6.75 -26.21
C SER A 472 -12.82 -7.45 -24.96
N GLY A 473 -13.98 -7.00 -24.41
CA GLY A 473 -14.62 -7.60 -23.24
C GLY A 473 -14.83 -9.11 -23.39
N GLY A 474 -15.42 -9.53 -24.52
CA GLY A 474 -15.65 -10.95 -24.81
C GLY A 474 -14.35 -11.75 -25.02
N GLN A 475 -13.29 -11.15 -25.56
CA GLN A 475 -11.99 -11.82 -25.67
C GLN A 475 -11.35 -12.06 -24.31
N ARG A 476 -11.38 -11.03 -23.42
CA ARG A 476 -10.92 -11.18 -22.03
C ARG A 476 -11.67 -12.28 -21.30
N GLN A 477 -12.99 -12.26 -21.41
CA GLN A 477 -13.85 -13.25 -20.74
C GLN A 477 -13.53 -14.67 -21.19
N ARG A 478 -13.44 -14.91 -22.52
CA ARG A 478 -13.10 -16.22 -23.06
C ARG A 478 -11.73 -16.70 -22.61
N LEU A 479 -10.72 -15.83 -22.54
CA LEU A 479 -9.41 -16.20 -22.00
C LEU A 479 -9.47 -16.52 -20.51
N THR A 480 -10.30 -15.83 -19.73
CA THR A 480 -10.47 -16.11 -18.29
C THR A 480 -11.16 -17.48 -18.10
N ILE A 481 -12.13 -17.81 -18.95
CA ILE A 481 -12.78 -19.14 -18.95
C ILE A 481 -11.76 -20.21 -19.35
N ALA A 482 -11.00 -19.99 -20.43
CA ALA A 482 -9.96 -20.93 -20.85
C ALA A 482 -8.95 -21.20 -19.73
N ARG A 483 -8.48 -20.14 -19.03
CA ARG A 483 -7.57 -20.26 -17.89
C ARG A 483 -8.13 -21.15 -16.77
N ALA A 484 -9.42 -21.03 -16.47
CA ALA A 484 -10.06 -21.88 -15.45
C ALA A 484 -10.14 -23.34 -15.89
N LEU A 485 -10.24 -23.62 -17.19
CA LEU A 485 -10.36 -24.97 -17.77
C LEU A 485 -9.02 -25.68 -17.98
N VAL A 486 -7.90 -24.96 -18.07
CA VAL A 486 -6.56 -25.56 -18.33
C VAL A 486 -6.18 -26.60 -17.28
N GLY A 487 -6.59 -26.40 -16.03
CA GLY A 487 -6.30 -27.30 -14.91
C GLY A 487 -7.17 -28.55 -14.87
N ASP A 488 -8.11 -28.74 -15.79
CA ASP A 488 -9.12 -29.79 -15.82
C ASP A 488 -9.83 -29.96 -14.46
N PRO A 489 -10.50 -28.90 -13.95
CA PRO A 489 -11.06 -28.91 -12.61
C PRO A 489 -12.28 -29.84 -12.54
N GLU A 490 -12.55 -30.39 -11.35
CA GLU A 490 -13.73 -31.22 -11.08
C GLU A 490 -15.01 -30.38 -10.91
N ILE A 491 -14.85 -29.10 -10.50
CA ILE A 491 -15.91 -28.13 -10.30
C ILE A 491 -15.54 -26.89 -11.09
N LEU A 492 -16.40 -26.46 -12.00
CA LEU A 492 -16.25 -25.18 -12.70
C LEU A 492 -17.30 -24.18 -12.20
N ILE A 493 -16.86 -23.03 -11.76
CA ILE A 493 -17.73 -21.92 -11.34
C ILE A 493 -17.61 -20.79 -12.35
N MET A 494 -18.73 -20.40 -12.94
CA MET A 494 -18.85 -19.26 -13.87
C MET A 494 -19.74 -18.20 -13.25
N ASP A 495 -19.14 -17.17 -12.61
CA ASP A 495 -19.87 -16.10 -11.96
C ASP A 495 -20.14 -14.97 -12.96
N ASP A 496 -21.41 -14.88 -13.43
CA ASP A 496 -21.94 -13.93 -14.43
C ASP A 496 -21.01 -13.74 -15.66
N SER A 497 -20.28 -14.81 -16.00
CA SER A 497 -19.21 -14.77 -17.00
C SER A 497 -19.72 -14.70 -18.44
N ALA A 498 -21.02 -14.91 -18.67
CA ALA A 498 -21.66 -14.84 -19.98
C ALA A 498 -22.12 -13.42 -20.35
N SER A 499 -22.15 -12.47 -19.41
CA SER A 499 -22.68 -11.12 -19.62
C SER A 499 -21.95 -10.31 -20.71
N ALA A 500 -20.65 -10.59 -20.90
CA ALA A 500 -19.81 -9.96 -21.90
C ALA A 500 -19.78 -10.71 -23.26
N LEU A 501 -20.46 -11.84 -23.37
CA LEU A 501 -20.52 -12.65 -24.59
C LEU A 501 -21.81 -12.39 -25.36
N ASP A 502 -21.73 -12.49 -26.70
CA ASP A 502 -22.92 -12.56 -27.54
C ASP A 502 -23.63 -13.92 -27.37
N PHE A 503 -24.92 -13.96 -27.72
CA PHE A 503 -25.77 -15.14 -27.52
C PHE A 503 -25.25 -16.39 -28.23
N ALA A 504 -24.71 -16.26 -29.42
CA ALA A 504 -24.20 -17.40 -30.20
C ALA A 504 -22.93 -17.99 -29.56
N THR A 505 -22.00 -17.12 -29.12
CA THR A 505 -20.79 -17.53 -28.43
C THR A 505 -21.10 -18.16 -27.06
N ASP A 506 -22.06 -17.61 -26.30
CA ASP A 506 -22.48 -18.17 -25.01
C ASP A 506 -23.12 -19.56 -25.20
N ALA A 507 -24.01 -19.73 -26.18
CA ALA A 507 -24.62 -21.04 -26.49
C ALA A 507 -23.56 -22.08 -26.93
N ALA A 508 -22.63 -21.69 -27.80
CA ALA A 508 -21.53 -22.56 -28.25
C ALA A 508 -20.59 -22.95 -27.11
N LEU A 509 -20.28 -22.01 -26.19
CA LEU A 509 -19.49 -22.25 -25.00
C LEU A 509 -20.15 -23.29 -24.09
N ARG A 510 -21.43 -23.11 -23.75
CA ARG A 510 -22.19 -24.03 -22.89
C ARG A 510 -22.28 -25.42 -23.51
N HIS A 511 -22.56 -25.52 -24.80
CA HIS A 511 -22.56 -26.80 -25.51
C HIS A 511 -21.18 -27.47 -25.47
N ALA A 512 -20.11 -26.71 -25.71
CA ALA A 512 -18.74 -27.25 -25.64
C ALA A 512 -18.35 -27.71 -24.22
N ILE A 513 -18.76 -27.00 -23.19
CA ILE A 513 -18.55 -27.43 -21.79
C ILE A 513 -19.31 -28.74 -21.54
N HIS A 514 -20.60 -28.82 -21.86
CA HIS A 514 -21.41 -30.02 -21.64
C HIS A 514 -20.82 -31.27 -22.35
N GLU A 515 -20.41 -31.13 -23.61
CA GLU A 515 -19.90 -32.25 -24.41
C GLU A 515 -18.47 -32.68 -24.07
N GLN A 516 -17.59 -31.67 -23.77
CA GLN A 516 -16.15 -31.91 -23.68
C GLN A 516 -15.61 -32.02 -22.25
N THR A 517 -16.45 -31.81 -21.23
CA THR A 517 -16.06 -31.88 -19.82
C THR A 517 -16.92 -32.86 -19.02
N LYS A 518 -17.08 -34.07 -19.54
CA LYS A 518 -17.90 -35.14 -18.91
C LYS A 518 -17.41 -35.42 -17.48
N GLY A 519 -18.33 -35.36 -16.50
CA GLY A 519 -18.02 -35.58 -15.08
C GLY A 519 -17.66 -34.32 -14.30
N MET A 520 -17.41 -33.20 -14.96
CA MET A 520 -17.22 -31.87 -14.31
C MET A 520 -18.59 -31.33 -13.85
N THR A 521 -18.67 -30.93 -12.59
CA THR A 521 -19.86 -30.23 -12.07
C THR A 521 -19.72 -28.76 -12.34
N VAL A 522 -20.74 -28.13 -12.98
CA VAL A 522 -20.67 -26.75 -13.44
C VAL A 522 -21.68 -25.89 -12.69
N PHE A 523 -21.23 -24.81 -12.08
CA PHE A 523 -22.06 -23.77 -11.49
C PHE A 523 -22.09 -22.55 -12.42
N ILE A 524 -23.28 -22.21 -12.91
CA ILE A 524 -23.50 -21.05 -13.79
C ILE A 524 -24.32 -20.03 -13.03
N VAL A 525 -23.68 -18.97 -12.57
CA VAL A 525 -24.37 -17.79 -12.03
C VAL A 525 -24.73 -16.88 -13.20
N SER A 526 -25.99 -16.55 -13.35
CA SER A 526 -26.45 -15.64 -14.40
C SER A 526 -27.68 -14.85 -13.97
N GLN A 527 -27.78 -13.65 -14.53
CA GLN A 527 -29.01 -12.86 -14.47
C GLN A 527 -29.95 -13.16 -15.67
N ARG A 528 -29.46 -13.91 -16.66
CA ARG A 528 -30.20 -14.27 -17.87
C ARG A 528 -30.82 -15.66 -17.72
N ALA A 529 -32.15 -15.74 -17.77
CA ALA A 529 -32.89 -17.00 -17.72
C ALA A 529 -32.43 -17.97 -18.85
N THR A 530 -32.15 -17.44 -20.06
CA THR A 530 -31.68 -18.22 -21.21
C THR A 530 -30.37 -18.97 -20.96
N SER A 531 -29.51 -18.45 -20.10
CA SER A 531 -28.20 -19.05 -19.81
C SER A 531 -28.28 -20.26 -18.89
N ILE A 532 -29.34 -20.38 -18.10
CA ILE A 532 -29.52 -21.44 -17.09
C ILE A 532 -30.70 -22.38 -17.37
N LYS A 533 -31.56 -22.06 -18.35
CA LYS A 533 -32.77 -22.81 -18.67
C LYS A 533 -32.51 -24.32 -18.88
N GLN A 534 -31.33 -24.67 -19.41
CA GLN A 534 -30.96 -26.07 -19.70
C GLN A 534 -30.15 -26.71 -18.55
N ALA A 535 -29.99 -26.05 -17.41
CA ALA A 535 -29.32 -26.61 -16.26
C ALA A 535 -30.12 -27.79 -15.69
N ASP A 536 -29.42 -28.79 -15.18
CA ASP A 536 -30.04 -29.98 -14.55
C ASP A 536 -30.79 -29.60 -13.28
N LYS A 537 -30.32 -28.55 -12.61
CA LYS A 537 -30.92 -27.99 -11.41
C LYS A 537 -30.71 -26.46 -11.38
N ILE A 538 -31.74 -25.74 -11.03
CA ILE A 538 -31.69 -24.27 -10.89
C ILE A 538 -31.96 -23.92 -9.43
N LEU A 539 -31.11 -23.07 -8.86
CA LEU A 539 -31.27 -22.45 -7.56
C LEU A 539 -31.77 -21.03 -7.76
N VAL A 540 -32.94 -20.73 -7.25
CA VAL A 540 -33.50 -19.37 -7.27
C VAL A 540 -33.22 -18.72 -5.94
N LEU A 541 -32.42 -17.67 -5.95
CA LEU A 541 -32.07 -16.87 -4.77
C LEU A 541 -32.87 -15.59 -4.73
N ASP A 542 -33.50 -15.32 -3.59
CA ASP A 542 -34.17 -14.08 -3.29
C ASP A 542 -33.80 -13.63 -1.87
N ASP A 543 -33.31 -12.41 -1.74
CA ASP A 543 -32.86 -11.79 -0.47
C ASP A 543 -32.03 -12.69 0.47
N GLY A 544 -31.10 -13.44 -0.11
CA GLY A 544 -30.20 -14.33 0.64
C GLY A 544 -30.77 -15.72 0.97
N GLU A 545 -31.99 -16.02 0.56
CA GLU A 545 -32.66 -17.32 0.80
C GLU A 545 -32.94 -18.06 -0.52
N LEU A 546 -33.16 -19.39 -0.42
CA LEU A 546 -33.58 -20.21 -1.56
C LEU A 546 -35.11 -20.10 -1.74
N ALA A 547 -35.54 -19.29 -2.72
CA ALA A 547 -36.94 -19.21 -3.09
C ALA A 547 -37.46 -20.43 -3.85
N GLY A 548 -36.59 -21.17 -4.54
CA GLY A 548 -36.95 -22.39 -5.25
C GLY A 548 -35.73 -23.20 -5.70
N VAL A 549 -35.88 -24.50 -5.81
CA VAL A 549 -34.89 -25.45 -6.31
C VAL A 549 -35.59 -26.47 -7.21
N GLY A 550 -35.14 -26.62 -8.44
CA GLY A 550 -35.72 -27.60 -9.39
C GLY A 550 -35.24 -27.37 -10.81
N THR A 551 -35.84 -28.06 -11.75
CA THR A 551 -35.66 -27.86 -13.18
C THR A 551 -36.45 -26.62 -13.66
N HIS A 552 -36.13 -26.12 -14.86
CA HIS A 552 -36.87 -25.00 -15.44
C HIS A 552 -38.38 -25.22 -15.43
N LYS A 553 -38.86 -26.40 -15.79
CA LYS A 553 -40.32 -26.74 -15.85
C LYS A 553 -40.94 -26.71 -14.47
N GLU A 554 -40.31 -27.37 -13.50
CA GLU A 554 -40.79 -27.39 -12.11
C GLU A 554 -40.87 -26.00 -11.49
N LEU A 555 -39.87 -25.17 -11.72
CA LEU A 555 -39.82 -23.80 -11.18
C LEU A 555 -40.80 -22.83 -11.86
N MET A 556 -41.11 -23.05 -13.13
CA MET A 556 -42.15 -22.28 -13.81
C MET A 556 -43.53 -22.50 -13.20
N GLU A 557 -43.79 -23.68 -12.62
CA GLU A 557 -45.04 -24.04 -11.96
C GLU A 557 -45.06 -23.67 -10.48
N SER A 558 -43.93 -23.90 -9.78
CA SER A 558 -43.86 -23.86 -8.31
C SER A 558 -43.23 -22.58 -7.72
N CYS A 559 -42.43 -21.81 -8.49
CA CYS A 559 -41.69 -20.64 -7.98
C CYS A 559 -42.13 -19.34 -8.68
N GLU A 560 -42.82 -18.47 -7.96
CA GLU A 560 -43.31 -17.20 -8.49
C GLU A 560 -42.16 -16.29 -8.89
N VAL A 561 -41.11 -16.17 -8.06
CA VAL A 561 -39.92 -15.35 -8.33
C VAL A 561 -39.22 -15.80 -9.63
N TYR A 562 -39.07 -17.11 -9.86
CA TYR A 562 -38.49 -17.62 -11.09
C TYR A 562 -39.33 -17.29 -12.32
N ARG A 563 -40.65 -17.47 -12.20
CA ARG A 563 -41.60 -17.18 -13.28
C ARG A 563 -41.59 -15.69 -13.66
N GLU A 564 -41.54 -14.80 -12.67
CA GLU A 564 -41.43 -13.36 -12.91
C GLU A 564 -40.14 -13.00 -13.64
N ILE A 565 -39.01 -13.55 -13.21
CA ILE A 565 -37.70 -13.34 -13.87
C ILE A 565 -37.76 -13.84 -15.32
N CYS A 566 -38.32 -15.01 -15.57
CA CYS A 566 -38.45 -15.57 -16.93
C CYS A 566 -39.37 -14.70 -17.81
N LEU A 567 -40.53 -14.34 -17.33
CA LEU A 567 -41.53 -13.54 -18.08
C LEU A 567 -41.03 -12.10 -18.35
N SER A 568 -40.14 -11.58 -17.50
CA SER A 568 -39.54 -10.26 -17.75
C SER A 568 -38.50 -10.27 -18.89
N GLN A 569 -37.96 -11.46 -19.26
CA GLN A 569 -36.87 -11.60 -20.21
C GLN A 569 -37.21 -12.36 -21.49
N LEU A 570 -38.23 -13.22 -21.43
CA LEU A 570 -38.65 -14.12 -22.50
C LEU A 570 -40.09 -13.86 -22.92
N SER A 571 -40.41 -14.05 -24.20
CA SER A 571 -41.80 -14.06 -24.65
C SER A 571 -42.51 -15.32 -24.12
N GLU A 572 -43.86 -15.26 -23.98
CA GLU A 572 -44.64 -16.39 -23.51
C GLU A 572 -44.44 -17.67 -24.36
N GLN A 573 -44.13 -17.51 -25.65
CA GLN A 573 -43.84 -18.64 -26.55
C GLN A 573 -42.44 -19.26 -26.30
N GLU A 574 -41.47 -18.48 -25.82
CA GLU A 574 -40.12 -18.95 -25.50
C GLU A 574 -40.05 -19.56 -24.09
N VAL A 575 -40.93 -19.13 -23.21
CA VAL A 575 -41.07 -19.69 -21.85
C VAL A 575 -41.60 -21.11 -21.88
N ASN A 576 -42.52 -21.45 -22.81
CA ASN A 576 -43.17 -22.74 -22.90
C ASN A 576 -42.42 -23.77 -23.82
N ARG A 577 -41.30 -23.40 -24.41
CA ARG A 577 -40.42 -24.24 -25.17
C ARG A 577 -39.25 -24.72 -24.30
#